data_b4f8797d7ea3fc5f27eb8bfb8fca05bb
#
_entry.id   b4f8797d7ea3fc5f27eb8bfb8fca05bb
#
_cell.length_a   1.000
_cell.length_b   1.000
_cell.length_c   1.000
_cell.angle_alpha   90.00
_cell.angle_beta   90.00
_cell.angle_gamma   90.00
#
_symmetry.space_group_name_H-M   'P 1'
#
loop_
_entity.id
_entity.type
_entity.pdbx_description
1 polymer ?
#
loop_
_entity_poly.entity_id
_entity_poly.type
_entity_poly.pdbx_seq_one_letter_code
_entity_poly.pdbx_strand_id
1 'polypeptide(L)'
;MPSARTVFRFFAGLLLAGHVVSAAAAELPAVFTRALKQAAIPLDHVAVVVQPLDADAPLISHHADAALNPASVMKLVTSFVALNQLGPNYVWKTDVWADGPIRDGVLEGDLVIKGHGDPGLTLERMWLLQRELRGRGIRHIHGNLVLDLSDFELPASDPGAFDGEPLALYNAAPGALVANFNATTLRLKPAGHAIEIEPEVALPGITIRSDIALTDDSACNGWKDALVPDIPDPGRKELVVAGHYPRGCGDQTLSLNLFEPAVTFDILFRGLWAETGGTLDGQTVPGMAPDTPPLVRFESPPLTNALTLLNKYSNNLMTRNLFLTLGAEAYGAPATLDKGARAVRADLTQRGISTRKLVLENGSGLSRIERISAGALNQLLRAAYRSPLFAEFEAALPIAATDGTLKRRFRGSPVAGKAHLKTGTLRDVSALAGYVDAADGRRVSVVMLVNHP
;
A
#
# COMPACT_ATOMS: atom_id res chain seq x y z
N MET A 1 -20.23 -21.07 4.20
CA MET A 1 -20.79 -20.46 2.96
C MET A 1 -19.61 -20.24 2.01
N PRO A 2 -19.70 -20.58 0.71
CA PRO A 2 -18.61 -20.30 -0.22
C PRO A 2 -18.50 -18.78 -0.40
N SER A 3 -17.38 -18.23 0.03
CA SER A 3 -17.10 -16.79 -0.07
C SER A 3 -16.85 -16.39 -1.53
N ALA A 4 -16.98 -15.10 -1.87
CA ALA A 4 -16.64 -14.53 -3.18
C ALA A 4 -15.23 -14.95 -3.70
N ARG A 5 -14.34 -15.42 -2.82
CA ARG A 5 -13.03 -16.02 -3.14
C ARG A 5 -13.14 -17.31 -3.98
N THR A 6 -14.26 -18.02 -3.90
CA THR A 6 -14.49 -19.27 -4.65
C THR A 6 -14.78 -19.00 -6.13
N VAL A 7 -15.45 -17.89 -6.45
CA VAL A 7 -15.79 -17.49 -7.82
C VAL A 7 -14.52 -17.23 -8.65
N PHE A 8 -13.45 -16.71 -8.05
CA PHE A 8 -12.19 -16.43 -8.75
C PHE A 8 -11.42 -17.68 -9.18
N ARG A 9 -11.61 -18.83 -8.55
CA ARG A 9 -10.93 -20.08 -8.94
C ARG A 9 -11.46 -20.64 -10.28
N PHE A 10 -12.69 -20.34 -10.65
CA PHE A 10 -13.31 -20.82 -11.89
C PHE A 10 -13.02 -19.96 -13.12
N PHE A 11 -12.56 -18.71 -12.93
CA PHE A 11 -12.28 -17.80 -14.05
C PHE A 11 -11.05 -18.25 -14.88
N ALA A 12 -10.13 -18.95 -14.30
CA ALA A 12 -8.90 -19.42 -14.96
C ALA A 12 -9.12 -20.49 -16.04
N GLY A 13 -10.27 -21.18 -16.03
CA GLY A 13 -10.58 -22.22 -17.01
C GLY A 13 -11.28 -21.72 -18.28
N LEU A 14 -11.62 -20.45 -18.36
CA LEU A 14 -12.57 -19.93 -19.35
C LEU A 14 -11.98 -19.45 -20.68
N LEU A 15 -10.67 -19.37 -20.81
CA LEU A 15 -10.00 -18.86 -22.02
C LEU A 15 -9.77 -19.94 -23.10
N LEU A 16 -10.52 -21.05 -23.09
CA LEU A 16 -10.25 -22.26 -23.88
C LEU A 16 -11.17 -22.46 -25.12
N ALA A 17 -12.09 -21.54 -25.46
CA ALA A 17 -12.96 -21.75 -26.62
C ALA A 17 -12.75 -20.66 -27.68
N GLY A 18 -11.88 -20.94 -28.63
CA GLY A 18 -11.75 -20.15 -29.86
C GLY A 18 -12.89 -20.42 -30.83
N HIS A 19 -13.77 -19.42 -31.03
CA HIS A 19 -14.59 -19.29 -32.27
C HIS A 19 -14.67 -17.79 -32.57
N VAL A 20 -14.28 -17.46 -33.77
CA VAL A 20 -14.45 -16.11 -34.36
C VAL A 20 -15.94 -15.88 -34.57
N VAL A 21 -16.55 -15.01 -33.79
CA VAL A 21 -17.89 -14.49 -34.03
C VAL A 21 -17.89 -12.98 -33.93
N SER A 22 -18.46 -12.37 -34.94
CA SER A 22 -18.71 -10.93 -35.11
C SER A 22 -19.34 -10.27 -33.88
N ALA A 23 -18.72 -9.29 -33.37
CA ALA A 23 -19.02 -8.02 -32.69
C ALA A 23 -20.42 -7.80 -32.05
N ALA A 24 -20.90 -8.73 -31.22
CA ALA A 24 -21.71 -8.40 -30.06
C ALA A 24 -20.98 -8.94 -28.84
N ALA A 25 -20.78 -8.10 -27.80
CA ALA A 25 -20.19 -8.59 -26.55
C ALA A 25 -20.99 -9.78 -26.05
N ALA A 26 -20.30 -10.92 -25.88
CA ALA A 26 -20.97 -12.16 -25.47
C ALA A 26 -21.50 -12.02 -24.04
N GLU A 27 -22.61 -12.68 -23.75
CA GLU A 27 -23.10 -12.87 -22.39
C GLU A 27 -22.05 -13.55 -21.52
N LEU A 28 -22.18 -13.42 -20.19
CA LEU A 28 -21.26 -14.09 -19.25
C LEU A 28 -21.27 -15.59 -19.53
N PRO A 29 -20.10 -16.24 -19.62
CA PRO A 29 -20.01 -17.67 -19.88
C PRO A 29 -20.80 -18.50 -18.84
N ALA A 30 -21.42 -19.59 -19.26
CA ALA A 30 -22.30 -20.43 -18.42
C ALA A 30 -21.58 -20.95 -17.14
N VAL A 31 -20.27 -21.22 -17.21
CA VAL A 31 -19.47 -21.61 -16.04
C VAL A 31 -19.43 -20.49 -15.00
N PHE A 32 -19.28 -19.25 -15.44
CA PHE A 32 -19.22 -18.09 -14.57
C PHE A 32 -20.58 -17.79 -13.93
N THR A 33 -21.65 -17.77 -14.72
CA THR A 33 -23.02 -17.57 -14.19
C THR A 33 -23.43 -18.66 -13.22
N ARG A 34 -23.01 -19.93 -13.47
CA ARG A 34 -23.22 -21.04 -12.54
C ARG A 34 -22.48 -20.83 -11.22
N ALA A 35 -21.21 -20.40 -11.27
CA ALA A 35 -20.42 -20.12 -10.07
C ALA A 35 -21.02 -18.98 -9.23
N LEU A 36 -21.50 -17.91 -9.86
CA LEU A 36 -22.21 -16.80 -9.20
C LEU A 36 -23.49 -17.30 -8.54
N LYS A 37 -24.29 -18.11 -9.25
CA LYS A 37 -25.51 -18.69 -8.70
C LYS A 37 -25.23 -19.61 -7.50
N GLN A 38 -24.17 -20.43 -7.55
CA GLN A 38 -23.75 -21.27 -6.42
C GLN A 38 -23.28 -20.45 -5.21
N ALA A 39 -22.70 -19.27 -5.46
CA ALA A 39 -22.29 -18.34 -4.42
C ALA A 39 -23.42 -17.39 -3.95
N ALA A 40 -24.64 -17.55 -4.51
CA ALA A 40 -25.80 -16.67 -4.27
C ALA A 40 -25.50 -15.18 -4.59
N ILE A 41 -24.65 -14.90 -5.58
CA ILE A 41 -24.31 -13.55 -6.01
C ILE A 41 -25.19 -13.16 -7.21
N PRO A 42 -26.07 -12.14 -7.09
CA PRO A 42 -26.87 -11.63 -8.20
C PRO A 42 -26.01 -11.02 -9.30
N LEU A 43 -26.46 -11.15 -10.56
CA LEU A 43 -25.70 -10.65 -11.71
C LEU A 43 -25.56 -9.13 -11.75
N ASP A 44 -26.49 -8.38 -11.19
CA ASP A 44 -26.48 -6.92 -11.06
C ASP A 44 -25.42 -6.42 -10.06
N HIS A 45 -24.90 -7.30 -9.22
CA HIS A 45 -23.78 -7.01 -8.31
C HIS A 45 -22.39 -7.22 -8.96
N VAL A 46 -22.36 -7.57 -10.24
CA VAL A 46 -21.14 -7.97 -10.94
C VAL A 46 -20.94 -7.12 -12.19
N ALA A 47 -19.72 -6.63 -12.39
CA ALA A 47 -19.30 -6.04 -13.65
C ALA A 47 -18.05 -6.77 -14.19
N VAL A 48 -18.09 -7.15 -15.46
CA VAL A 48 -16.99 -7.87 -16.13
C VAL A 48 -16.72 -7.28 -17.49
N VAL A 49 -15.43 -7.02 -17.78
CA VAL A 49 -14.95 -6.73 -19.13
C VAL A 49 -13.74 -7.61 -19.41
N VAL A 50 -13.77 -8.32 -20.54
CA VAL A 50 -12.62 -9.04 -21.09
C VAL A 50 -12.43 -8.59 -22.52
N GLN A 51 -11.25 -8.06 -22.85
CA GLN A 51 -10.99 -7.51 -24.19
C GLN A 51 -9.58 -7.86 -24.66
N PRO A 52 -9.43 -8.43 -25.87
CA PRO A 52 -8.12 -8.54 -26.50
C PRO A 52 -7.51 -7.15 -26.69
N LEU A 53 -6.20 -7.02 -26.45
CA LEU A 53 -5.54 -5.73 -26.51
C LEU A 53 -5.38 -5.20 -27.95
N ASP A 54 -5.44 -6.10 -28.92
CA ASP A 54 -5.39 -5.85 -30.38
C ASP A 54 -6.77 -5.69 -31.03
N ALA A 55 -7.89 -5.86 -30.27
CA ALA A 55 -9.24 -5.72 -30.78
C ALA A 55 -9.96 -4.49 -30.22
N ASP A 56 -10.85 -3.89 -31.00
CA ASP A 56 -11.64 -2.73 -30.59
C ASP A 56 -12.88 -3.10 -29.77
N ALA A 57 -13.41 -4.32 -29.93
CA ALA A 57 -14.57 -4.80 -29.21
C ALA A 57 -14.18 -5.79 -28.09
N PRO A 58 -14.86 -5.74 -26.94
CA PRO A 58 -14.67 -6.72 -25.88
C PRO A 58 -15.26 -8.10 -26.26
N LEU A 59 -14.61 -9.16 -25.79
CA LEU A 59 -15.17 -10.53 -25.84
C LEU A 59 -16.32 -10.70 -24.85
N ILE A 60 -16.19 -10.06 -23.67
CA ILE A 60 -17.21 -10.06 -22.61
C ILE A 60 -17.38 -8.63 -22.14
N SER A 61 -18.63 -8.18 -22.06
CA SER A 61 -18.99 -6.89 -21.49
C SER A 61 -20.31 -7.04 -20.74
N HIS A 62 -20.22 -7.12 -19.42
CA HIS A 62 -21.37 -7.21 -18.54
C HIS A 62 -21.32 -6.07 -17.53
N HIS A 63 -22.38 -5.27 -17.46
CA HIS A 63 -22.52 -4.08 -16.61
C HIS A 63 -21.26 -3.18 -16.60
N ALA A 64 -20.61 -3.05 -17.77
CA ALA A 64 -19.34 -2.34 -17.93
C ALA A 64 -19.36 -0.90 -17.40
N ASP A 65 -20.53 -0.24 -17.45
CA ASP A 65 -20.72 1.14 -16.98
C ASP A 65 -21.22 1.28 -15.53
N ALA A 66 -21.43 0.15 -14.83
CA ALA A 66 -21.85 0.18 -13.42
C ALA A 66 -20.75 0.77 -12.55
N ALA A 67 -21.13 1.73 -11.68
CA ALA A 67 -20.21 2.34 -10.70
C ALA A 67 -20.08 1.42 -9.47
N LEU A 68 -19.07 0.57 -9.45
CA LEU A 68 -18.81 -0.36 -8.36
C LEU A 68 -17.58 0.06 -7.55
N ASN A 69 -17.53 -0.36 -6.29
CA ASN A 69 -16.34 -0.20 -5.47
C ASN A 69 -15.25 -1.17 -5.98
N PRO A 70 -14.08 -0.67 -6.39
CA PRO A 70 -13.01 -1.52 -6.91
C PRO A 70 -12.10 -2.08 -5.81
N ALA A 71 -12.28 -1.68 -4.56
CA ALA A 71 -11.29 -1.91 -3.51
C ALA A 71 -9.87 -1.56 -4.00
N SER A 72 -8.87 -2.34 -3.64
CA SER A 72 -7.48 -2.07 -4.01
C SER A 72 -7.16 -2.14 -5.52
N VAL A 73 -8.11 -2.48 -6.38
CA VAL A 73 -7.92 -2.30 -7.83
C VAL A 73 -7.85 -0.81 -8.20
N MET A 74 -8.36 0.11 -7.36
CA MET A 74 -8.16 1.56 -7.51
C MET A 74 -6.68 1.94 -7.63
N LYS A 75 -5.77 1.17 -7.02
CA LYS A 75 -4.32 1.39 -7.09
C LYS A 75 -3.77 1.38 -8.53
N LEU A 76 -4.44 0.68 -9.46
CA LEU A 76 -4.09 0.75 -10.88
C LEU A 76 -4.26 2.17 -11.44
N VAL A 77 -5.30 2.87 -11.00
CA VAL A 77 -5.57 4.26 -11.41
C VAL A 77 -4.44 5.16 -10.90
N THR A 78 -4.15 5.12 -9.61
CA THR A 78 -3.09 5.93 -8.99
C THR A 78 -1.72 5.63 -9.61
N SER A 79 -1.40 4.34 -9.83
CA SER A 79 -0.12 3.92 -10.43
C SER A 79 0.03 4.37 -11.88
N PHE A 80 -1.04 4.25 -12.67
CA PHE A 80 -1.04 4.66 -14.07
C PHE A 80 -0.81 6.16 -14.20
N VAL A 81 -1.56 6.95 -13.43
CA VAL A 81 -1.42 8.42 -13.43
C VAL A 81 -0.03 8.83 -12.96
N ALA A 82 0.49 8.18 -11.92
CA ALA A 82 1.83 8.48 -11.40
C ALA A 82 2.93 8.26 -12.45
N LEU A 83 2.91 7.12 -13.15
CA LEU A 83 3.88 6.88 -14.21
C LEU A 83 3.82 7.92 -15.31
N ASN A 84 2.62 8.37 -15.67
CA ASN A 84 2.44 9.34 -16.76
C ASN A 84 2.75 10.79 -16.35
N GLN A 85 2.44 11.18 -15.11
CA GLN A 85 2.61 12.55 -14.62
C GLN A 85 4.01 12.80 -14.09
N LEU A 86 4.56 11.84 -13.32
CA LEU A 86 5.84 11.99 -12.64
C LEU A 86 7.00 11.36 -13.43
N GLY A 87 6.71 10.36 -14.24
CA GLY A 87 7.72 9.55 -14.92
C GLY A 87 8.33 8.45 -14.05
N PRO A 88 8.93 7.41 -14.67
CA PRO A 88 9.42 6.22 -13.97
C PRO A 88 10.58 6.49 -13.01
N ASN A 89 11.36 7.55 -13.28
CA ASN A 89 12.56 7.91 -12.51
C ASN A 89 12.31 8.98 -11.44
N TYR A 90 11.04 9.36 -11.19
CA TYR A 90 10.72 10.30 -10.12
C TYR A 90 11.23 9.78 -8.78
N VAL A 91 11.84 10.67 -7.98
CA VAL A 91 12.33 10.39 -6.63
C VAL A 91 11.72 11.38 -5.65
N TRP A 92 11.35 10.90 -4.47
CA TRP A 92 11.00 11.74 -3.33
C TRP A 92 12.26 12.19 -2.61
N LYS A 93 12.12 13.25 -1.84
CA LYS A 93 13.21 13.83 -1.06
C LYS A 93 12.88 13.81 0.42
N THR A 94 13.91 13.69 1.24
CA THR A 94 13.87 14.00 2.68
C THR A 94 15.02 14.95 2.91
N ASP A 95 14.71 16.19 3.21
CA ASP A 95 15.71 17.25 3.39
C ASP A 95 16.04 17.41 4.88
N VAL A 96 17.33 17.60 5.18
CA VAL A 96 17.81 17.73 6.57
C VAL A 96 18.71 18.95 6.72
N TRP A 97 18.50 19.72 7.77
CA TRP A 97 19.32 20.87 8.16
C TRP A 97 19.92 20.63 9.55
N ALA A 98 21.11 21.15 9.76
CA ALA A 98 21.71 21.33 11.06
C ALA A 98 21.54 22.80 11.44
N ASP A 99 20.65 23.09 12.38
CA ASP A 99 20.42 24.46 12.85
C ASP A 99 21.35 24.78 14.02
N GLY A 100 22.63 24.89 13.70
CA GLY A 100 23.69 25.15 14.63
C GLY A 100 25.06 24.66 14.12
N PRO A 101 26.16 25.06 14.77
CA PRO A 101 27.48 24.61 14.38
C PRO A 101 27.74 23.16 14.77
N ILE A 102 28.47 22.44 13.91
CA ILE A 102 28.97 21.11 14.19
C ILE A 102 30.42 21.21 14.66
N ARG A 103 30.70 20.78 15.90
CA ARG A 103 32.03 20.82 16.52
C ARG A 103 32.33 19.49 17.20
N ASP A 104 33.48 18.90 16.91
CA ASP A 104 33.96 17.67 17.53
C ASP A 104 32.93 16.52 17.52
N GLY A 105 32.12 16.46 16.48
CA GLY A 105 31.06 15.44 16.35
C GLY A 105 29.71 15.82 16.98
N VAL A 106 29.59 17.00 17.57
CA VAL A 106 28.39 17.50 18.22
C VAL A 106 27.71 18.58 17.39
N LEU A 107 26.44 18.42 17.09
CA LEU A 107 25.57 19.47 16.60
C LEU A 107 25.07 20.27 17.80
N GLU A 108 25.55 21.53 17.93
CA GLU A 108 25.18 22.46 19.00
C GLU A 108 23.86 23.20 18.72
N GLY A 109 22.87 22.49 18.21
CA GLY A 109 21.59 23.05 17.81
C GLY A 109 20.63 21.94 17.40
N ASP A 110 19.54 22.33 16.73
CA ASP A 110 18.48 21.43 16.33
C ASP A 110 18.84 20.69 15.02
N LEU A 111 18.37 19.44 14.91
CA LEU A 111 18.32 18.72 13.66
C LEU A 111 16.91 18.86 13.06
N VAL A 112 16.80 19.56 11.93
CA VAL A 112 15.53 19.78 11.25
C VAL A 112 15.38 18.79 10.11
N ILE A 113 14.27 18.06 10.05
CA ILE A 113 13.96 17.10 8.98
C ILE A 113 12.64 17.48 8.34
N LYS A 114 12.66 17.73 7.02
CA LYS A 114 11.48 17.97 6.21
C LYS A 114 11.17 16.78 5.33
N GLY A 115 9.94 16.24 5.45
CA GLY A 115 9.43 15.18 4.60
C GLY A 115 8.65 15.74 3.42
N HIS A 116 8.87 15.15 2.24
CA HIS A 116 8.13 15.47 1.02
C HIS A 116 7.25 14.30 0.55
N GLY A 117 6.82 13.45 1.49
CA GLY A 117 5.88 12.36 1.23
C GLY A 117 6.51 11.07 0.71
N ASP A 118 7.82 10.83 0.93
CA ASP A 118 8.47 9.57 0.54
C ASP A 118 7.72 8.36 1.13
N PRO A 119 7.08 7.51 0.29
CA PRO A 119 6.36 6.33 0.77
C PRO A 119 7.28 5.15 1.07
N GLY A 120 8.57 5.26 0.77
CA GLY A 120 9.55 4.18 0.79
C GLY A 120 10.73 4.40 1.73
N LEU A 121 10.63 5.30 2.73
CA LEU A 121 11.65 5.50 3.74
C LEU A 121 11.63 4.33 4.75
N THR A 122 12.17 3.18 4.33
CA THR A 122 12.27 1.95 5.16
C THR A 122 13.34 2.09 6.24
N LEU A 123 13.46 1.10 7.14
CA LEU A 123 14.52 1.09 8.15
C LEU A 123 15.92 1.18 7.53
N GLU A 124 16.16 0.45 6.44
CA GLU A 124 17.43 0.49 5.70
C GLU A 124 17.70 1.88 5.12
N ARG A 125 16.65 2.54 4.62
CA ARG A 125 16.78 3.90 4.08
C ARG A 125 17.02 4.92 5.19
N MET A 126 16.35 4.77 6.33
CA MET A 126 16.61 5.61 7.51
C MET A 126 18.04 5.42 8.03
N TRP A 127 18.53 4.18 8.07
CA TRP A 127 19.92 3.90 8.43
C TRP A 127 20.90 4.57 7.46
N LEU A 128 20.64 4.54 6.15
CA LEU A 128 21.45 5.22 5.15
C LEU A 128 21.42 6.74 5.33
N LEU A 129 20.27 7.34 5.60
CA LEU A 129 20.13 8.76 5.92
C LEU A 129 20.98 9.13 7.14
N GLN A 130 20.88 8.36 8.23
CA GLN A 130 21.66 8.59 9.45
C GLN A 130 23.16 8.39 9.22
N ARG A 131 23.54 7.43 8.39
CA ARG A 131 24.93 7.24 7.97
C ARG A 131 25.47 8.45 7.21
N GLU A 132 24.64 9.08 6.37
CA GLU A 132 25.03 10.33 5.69
C GLU A 132 25.22 11.49 6.68
N LEU A 133 24.34 11.65 7.67
CA LEU A 133 24.50 12.62 8.74
C LEU A 133 25.81 12.41 9.51
N ARG A 134 26.17 11.16 9.80
CA ARG A 134 27.47 10.83 10.40
C ARG A 134 28.63 11.16 9.49
N GLY A 135 28.49 10.98 8.17
CA GLY A 135 29.47 11.39 7.19
C GLY A 135 29.69 12.92 7.15
N ARG A 136 28.67 13.70 7.54
CA ARG A 136 28.74 15.16 7.74
C ARG A 136 29.32 15.56 9.10
N GLY A 137 29.73 14.59 9.90
CA GLY A 137 30.40 14.82 11.21
C GLY A 137 29.43 14.85 12.40
N ILE A 138 28.14 14.59 12.25
CA ILE A 138 27.19 14.60 13.36
C ILE A 138 27.20 13.21 14.04
N ARG A 139 27.46 13.18 15.35
CA ARG A 139 27.41 11.99 16.21
C ARG A 139 26.48 12.19 17.40
N HIS A 140 26.44 13.41 17.92
CA HIS A 140 25.61 13.83 19.04
C HIS A 140 24.79 15.05 18.62
N ILE A 141 23.54 15.11 19.02
CA ILE A 141 22.63 16.23 18.77
C ILE A 141 22.20 16.75 20.13
N HIS A 142 22.63 17.98 20.48
CA HIS A 142 22.27 18.60 21.76
C HIS A 142 20.88 19.22 21.73
N GLY A 143 20.45 19.73 20.56
CA GLY A 143 19.15 20.34 20.37
C GLY A 143 18.02 19.34 20.13
N ASN A 144 16.93 19.83 19.57
CA ASN A 144 15.73 19.07 19.26
C ASN A 144 15.83 18.34 17.91
N LEU A 145 14.96 17.36 17.73
CA LEU A 145 14.58 16.85 16.43
C LEU A 145 13.32 17.61 15.97
N VAL A 146 13.49 18.52 15.02
CA VAL A 146 12.40 19.34 14.48
C VAL A 146 11.86 18.66 13.24
N LEU A 147 10.55 18.38 13.20
CA LEU A 147 9.88 17.76 12.05
C LEU A 147 9.03 18.78 11.30
N ASP A 148 9.40 19.05 10.05
CA ASP A 148 8.60 19.84 9.13
C ASP A 148 7.71 18.94 8.28
N LEU A 149 6.42 18.99 8.55
CA LEU A 149 5.38 18.18 7.89
C LEU A 149 4.51 19.03 6.95
N SER A 150 4.89 20.28 6.69
CA SER A 150 4.07 21.28 6.01
C SER A 150 3.75 20.98 4.54
N ASP A 151 4.42 20.00 3.93
CA ASP A 151 4.14 19.63 2.54
C ASP A 151 2.80 18.90 2.38
N PHE A 152 2.22 18.35 3.47
CA PHE A 152 0.91 17.72 3.45
C PHE A 152 -0.03 18.42 4.45
N GLU A 153 -1.25 18.69 4.01
CA GLU A 153 -2.34 19.17 4.85
C GLU A 153 -3.47 18.14 4.83
N LEU A 154 -3.60 17.43 5.93
CA LEU A 154 -4.50 16.28 6.05
C LEU A 154 -5.48 16.48 7.21
N PRO A 155 -6.73 16.02 7.09
CA PRO A 155 -7.65 16.00 8.22
C PRO A 155 -7.12 15.03 9.28
N ALA A 156 -7.50 15.24 10.53
CA ALA A 156 -7.26 14.29 11.60
C ALA A 156 -7.77 12.91 11.19
N SER A 157 -6.94 11.89 11.39
CA SER A 157 -7.23 10.52 10.99
C SER A 157 -7.51 9.66 12.23
N ASP A 158 -8.62 8.94 12.20
CA ASP A 158 -8.87 7.82 13.11
C ASP A 158 -8.59 6.51 12.36
N PRO A 159 -7.50 5.79 12.68
CA PRO A 159 -7.18 4.54 12.02
C PRO A 159 -8.26 3.47 12.20
N GLY A 160 -9.07 3.55 13.27
CA GLY A 160 -10.18 2.63 13.54
C GLY A 160 -11.46 2.93 12.75
N ALA A 161 -11.60 4.11 12.17
CA ALA A 161 -12.84 4.57 11.54
C ALA A 161 -13.33 3.68 10.38
N PHE A 162 -12.43 2.99 9.67
CA PHE A 162 -12.80 2.19 8.51
C PHE A 162 -13.47 0.86 8.89
N ASP A 163 -12.94 0.13 9.86
CA ASP A 163 -13.36 -1.24 10.19
C ASP A 163 -13.21 -1.63 11.66
N GLY A 164 -12.79 -0.71 12.53
CA GLY A 164 -12.58 -0.96 13.95
C GLY A 164 -11.21 -1.54 14.30
N GLU A 165 -10.26 -1.59 13.34
CA GLU A 165 -8.93 -2.19 13.49
C GLU A 165 -7.82 -1.13 13.47
N PRO A 166 -7.69 -0.27 14.51
CA PRO A 166 -6.76 0.86 14.49
C PRO A 166 -5.29 0.44 14.39
N LEU A 167 -4.94 -0.74 14.89
CA LEU A 167 -3.56 -1.25 14.90
C LEU A 167 -3.17 -2.01 13.63
N ALA A 168 -4.11 -2.18 12.70
CA ALA A 168 -3.83 -2.84 11.43
C ALA A 168 -3.02 -1.91 10.50
N LEU A 169 -1.91 -2.42 9.94
CA LEU A 169 -1.03 -1.62 9.06
C LEU A 169 -1.73 -1.04 7.84
N TYR A 170 -2.76 -1.71 7.31
CA TYR A 170 -3.48 -1.19 6.15
C TYR A 170 -4.30 0.06 6.46
N ASN A 171 -4.52 0.38 7.74
CA ASN A 171 -5.19 1.59 8.21
C ASN A 171 -4.22 2.75 8.52
N ALA A 172 -2.90 2.52 8.46
CA ALA A 172 -1.90 3.55 8.72
C ALA A 172 -2.17 4.84 7.93
N ALA A 173 -2.08 5.98 8.60
CA ALA A 173 -2.30 7.29 8.00
C ALA A 173 -1.15 7.67 7.06
N PRO A 174 -1.42 8.37 5.94
CA PRO A 174 -0.38 8.99 5.14
C PRO A 174 0.23 10.21 5.87
N GLY A 175 1.41 10.64 5.42
CA GLY A 175 2.07 11.82 6.00
C GLY A 175 3.21 12.32 5.14
N ALA A 176 3.60 13.59 5.33
CA ALA A 176 4.74 14.17 4.63
C ALA A 176 6.05 13.44 5.01
N LEU A 177 6.14 12.97 6.24
CA LEU A 177 7.27 12.20 6.75
C LEU A 177 6.76 10.89 7.37
N VAL A 178 6.94 9.79 6.67
CA VAL A 178 6.54 8.44 7.09
C VAL A 178 7.74 7.52 7.04
N ALA A 179 7.97 6.77 8.12
CA ALA A 179 9.05 5.80 8.19
C ALA A 179 8.50 4.37 8.24
N ASN A 180 9.20 3.44 7.58
CA ASN A 180 8.97 2.00 7.63
C ASN A 180 7.49 1.60 7.45
N PHE A 181 6.77 2.25 6.52
CA PHE A 181 5.33 2.04 6.29
C PHE A 181 4.46 2.27 7.54
N ASN A 182 4.92 3.08 8.47
CA ASN A 182 4.35 3.27 9.82
C ASN A 182 4.27 1.97 10.64
N ALA A 183 5.15 1.01 10.36
CA ALA A 183 5.15 -0.30 10.99
C ALA A 183 6.10 -0.35 12.18
N THR A 184 5.56 -0.74 13.33
CA THR A 184 6.34 -1.26 14.46
C THR A 184 6.31 -2.78 14.39
N THR A 185 7.47 -3.39 14.17
CA THR A 185 7.59 -4.85 14.04
C THR A 185 8.10 -5.47 15.33
N LEU A 186 7.35 -6.46 15.82
CA LEU A 186 7.64 -7.24 17.01
C LEU A 186 8.00 -8.67 16.59
N ARG A 187 9.08 -9.21 17.15
CA ARG A 187 9.43 -10.62 17.04
C ARG A 187 8.85 -11.36 18.22
N LEU A 188 8.06 -12.38 17.94
CA LEU A 188 7.45 -13.27 18.92
C LEU A 188 8.27 -14.55 18.97
N LYS A 189 8.82 -14.88 20.15
CA LYS A 189 9.67 -16.07 20.36
C LYS A 189 9.07 -16.94 21.48
N PRO A 190 8.68 -18.19 21.20
CA PRO A 190 8.33 -19.14 22.24
C PRO A 190 9.52 -19.45 23.14
N ALA A 191 9.42 -19.15 24.43
CA ALA A 191 10.46 -19.40 25.44
C ALA A 191 9.85 -20.08 26.67
N GLY A 192 10.18 -21.35 26.90
CA GLY A 192 9.62 -22.11 28.01
C GLY A 192 8.10 -22.19 27.95
N HIS A 193 7.41 -21.54 28.88
CA HIS A 193 5.93 -21.47 28.96
C HIS A 193 5.37 -20.09 28.55
N ALA A 194 6.21 -19.19 28.06
CA ALA A 194 5.84 -17.83 27.71
C ALA A 194 6.21 -17.48 26.27
N ILE A 195 5.71 -16.36 25.79
CA ILE A 195 6.18 -15.73 24.55
C ILE A 195 6.99 -14.48 24.93
N GLU A 196 8.25 -14.46 24.54
CA GLU A 196 9.07 -13.27 24.56
C GLU A 196 8.74 -12.40 23.35
N ILE A 197 8.58 -11.09 23.58
CA ILE A 197 8.30 -10.11 22.55
C ILE A 197 9.48 -9.14 22.45
N GLU A 198 10.17 -9.15 21.34
CA GLU A 198 11.29 -8.23 21.07
C GLU A 198 10.92 -7.30 19.91
N PRO A 199 11.01 -5.97 20.07
CA PRO A 199 10.87 -5.06 18.95
C PRO A 199 12.08 -5.15 18.01
N GLU A 200 11.84 -5.00 16.71
CA GLU A 200 12.90 -5.01 15.67
C GLU A 200 13.87 -3.84 15.84
N VAL A 201 13.36 -2.69 16.23
CA VAL A 201 14.11 -1.50 16.65
C VAL A 201 13.70 -1.15 18.05
N ALA A 202 14.66 -0.76 18.89
CA ALA A 202 14.36 -0.34 20.26
C ALA A 202 13.26 0.73 20.29
N LEU A 203 12.32 0.60 21.23
CA LEU A 203 11.20 1.53 21.40
C LEU A 203 11.41 2.36 22.67
N PRO A 204 12.17 3.46 22.62
CA PRO A 204 12.47 4.23 23.83
C PRO A 204 11.21 4.72 24.53
N GLY A 205 11.11 4.44 25.83
CA GLY A 205 10.00 4.87 26.68
C GLY A 205 8.70 4.07 26.50
N ILE A 206 8.72 2.96 25.76
CA ILE A 206 7.57 2.07 25.59
C ILE A 206 7.84 0.74 26.28
N THR A 207 6.94 0.33 27.15
CA THR A 207 6.96 -0.98 27.78
C THR A 207 6.12 -1.97 26.98
N ILE A 208 6.67 -3.16 26.71
CA ILE A 208 5.93 -4.23 26.05
C ILE A 208 5.62 -5.32 27.08
N ARG A 209 4.35 -5.68 27.18
CA ARG A 209 3.88 -6.76 28.06
C ARG A 209 3.25 -7.87 27.23
N SER A 210 3.66 -9.11 27.52
CA SER A 210 3.12 -10.31 26.91
C SER A 210 2.11 -10.97 27.85
N ASP A 211 0.84 -10.98 27.47
CA ASP A 211 -0.24 -11.72 28.12
C ASP A 211 -0.71 -12.88 27.20
N ILE A 212 0.23 -13.44 26.43
CA ILE A 212 -0.05 -14.48 25.44
C ILE A 212 0.04 -15.85 26.10
N ALA A 213 -1.05 -16.62 26.01
CA ALA A 213 -1.05 -18.03 26.41
C ALA A 213 -0.44 -18.90 25.29
N LEU A 214 0.62 -19.62 25.61
CA LEU A 214 1.24 -20.57 24.68
C LEU A 214 0.41 -21.86 24.66
N THR A 215 0.01 -22.33 23.44
CA THR A 215 -0.71 -23.59 23.26
C THR A 215 0.20 -24.65 22.64
N ASP A 216 -0.07 -25.93 22.93
CA ASP A 216 0.73 -27.05 22.43
C ASP A 216 0.35 -27.48 20.99
N ASP A 217 -0.45 -26.68 20.28
CA ASP A 217 -0.81 -26.95 18.90
C ASP A 217 0.41 -26.95 18.00
N SER A 218 0.53 -28.00 17.18
CA SER A 218 1.58 -28.13 16.16
C SER A 218 1.26 -27.36 14.88
N ALA A 219 -0.01 -27.03 14.64
CA ALA A 219 -0.46 -26.31 13.45
C ALA A 219 -0.39 -24.80 13.63
N CYS A 220 0.31 -24.12 12.74
CA CYS A 220 0.46 -22.65 12.75
C CYS A 220 -0.57 -21.98 11.82
N ASN A 221 -1.86 -22.13 12.11
CA ASN A 221 -2.92 -21.50 11.34
C ASN A 221 -3.64 -20.42 12.16
N GLY A 222 -3.87 -19.26 11.55
CA GLY A 222 -4.67 -18.19 12.18
C GLY A 222 -4.05 -17.54 13.44
N TRP A 223 -2.76 -17.76 13.69
CA TRP A 223 -2.11 -17.26 14.91
C TRP A 223 -2.19 -15.73 15.06
N LYS A 224 -2.19 -15.00 13.93
CA LYS A 224 -2.32 -13.53 13.97
C LYS A 224 -3.70 -13.08 14.45
N ASP A 225 -4.74 -13.80 14.03
CA ASP A 225 -6.13 -13.48 14.37
C ASP A 225 -6.45 -13.87 15.83
N ALA A 226 -5.60 -14.71 16.45
CA ALA A 226 -5.72 -15.12 17.84
C ALA A 226 -4.97 -14.19 18.83
N LEU A 227 -4.23 -13.21 18.31
CA LEU A 227 -3.55 -12.19 19.12
C LEU A 227 -4.38 -10.90 19.17
N VAL A 228 -4.39 -10.30 20.34
CA VAL A 228 -5.09 -9.04 20.63
C VAL A 228 -4.06 -8.04 21.15
N PRO A 229 -3.40 -7.28 20.26
CA PRO A 229 -2.58 -6.16 20.67
C PRO A 229 -3.47 -4.99 21.12
N ASP A 230 -3.07 -4.29 22.17
CA ASP A 230 -3.79 -3.15 22.73
C ASP A 230 -2.84 -2.14 23.37
N ILE A 231 -3.25 -0.88 23.37
CA ILE A 231 -2.62 0.21 24.12
C ILE A 231 -3.67 0.71 25.12
N PRO A 232 -3.78 0.07 26.30
CA PRO A 232 -4.88 0.33 27.24
C PRO A 232 -4.88 1.76 27.80
N ASP A 233 -3.71 2.36 27.92
CA ASP A 233 -3.51 3.74 28.38
C ASP A 233 -2.41 4.39 27.53
N PRO A 234 -2.75 5.24 26.53
CA PRO A 234 -1.76 5.94 25.74
C PRO A 234 -0.78 6.79 26.56
N GLY A 235 -1.20 7.27 27.73
CA GLY A 235 -0.35 8.04 28.65
C GLY A 235 0.74 7.22 29.33
N ARG A 236 0.54 5.91 29.50
CA ARG A 236 1.52 4.99 30.09
C ARG A 236 2.52 4.45 29.09
N LYS A 237 2.29 4.65 27.79
CA LYS A 237 3.14 4.11 26.72
C LYS A 237 3.43 2.61 26.92
N GLU A 238 2.39 1.85 27.25
CA GLU A 238 2.44 0.39 27.40
C GLU A 238 1.71 -0.27 26.25
N LEU A 239 2.41 -1.19 25.55
CA LEU A 239 1.82 -2.09 24.57
C LEU A 239 1.59 -3.44 25.24
N VAL A 240 0.36 -3.91 25.27
CA VAL A 240 -0.01 -5.25 25.75
C VAL A 240 -0.34 -6.10 24.54
N VAL A 241 0.22 -7.30 24.45
CA VAL A 241 -0.20 -8.29 23.46
C VAL A 241 -0.74 -9.50 24.22
N ALA A 242 -2.04 -9.72 24.09
CA ALA A 242 -2.76 -10.83 24.73
C ALA A 242 -3.20 -11.88 23.70
N GLY A 243 -3.80 -12.97 24.18
CA GLY A 243 -4.41 -14.01 23.32
C GLY A 243 -3.70 -15.36 23.38
N HIS A 244 -3.72 -16.09 22.25
CA HIS A 244 -3.17 -17.44 22.18
C HIS A 244 -2.17 -17.57 21.06
N TYR A 245 -1.10 -18.34 21.29
CA TYR A 245 -0.06 -18.57 20.28
C TYR A 245 0.32 -20.06 20.22
N PRO A 246 0.19 -20.70 19.03
CA PRO A 246 0.60 -22.09 18.87
C PRO A 246 2.13 -22.25 18.90
N ARG A 247 2.62 -23.14 19.76
CA ARG A 247 4.06 -23.45 19.87
C ARG A 247 4.67 -23.90 18.53
N GLY A 248 3.87 -24.60 17.71
CA GLY A 248 4.29 -25.05 16.39
C GLY A 248 4.55 -23.93 15.38
N CYS A 249 4.19 -22.66 15.69
CA CYS A 249 4.53 -21.53 14.85
C CYS A 249 6.01 -21.15 14.89
N GLY A 250 6.74 -21.54 15.97
CA GLY A 250 8.12 -21.08 16.15
C GLY A 250 8.22 -19.57 16.23
N ASP A 251 9.33 -19.00 15.80
CA ASP A 251 9.52 -17.56 15.73
C ASP A 251 8.69 -16.93 14.61
N GLN A 252 7.95 -15.88 14.93
CA GLN A 252 7.15 -15.12 13.97
C GLN A 252 7.31 -13.62 14.17
N THR A 253 6.86 -12.84 13.19
CA THR A 253 6.83 -11.37 13.27
C THR A 253 5.41 -10.85 13.20
N LEU A 254 5.09 -9.90 14.10
CA LEU A 254 3.86 -9.14 14.14
C LEU A 254 4.18 -7.68 13.89
N SER A 255 3.66 -7.10 12.80
CA SER A 255 3.84 -5.69 12.49
C SER A 255 2.53 -4.95 12.70
N LEU A 256 2.59 -3.85 13.45
CA LEU A 256 1.45 -3.07 13.93
C LEU A 256 1.60 -1.59 13.57
N ASN A 257 0.46 -0.92 13.41
CA ASN A 257 0.32 0.52 13.31
C ASN A 257 0.05 1.07 14.72
N LEU A 258 1.12 1.37 15.49
CA LEU A 258 0.96 1.75 16.90
C LEU A 258 0.76 3.24 17.12
N PHE A 259 1.37 4.08 16.29
CA PHE A 259 1.46 5.52 16.53
C PHE A 259 1.21 6.30 15.25
N GLU A 260 0.94 7.60 15.40
CA GLU A 260 0.91 8.55 14.29
C GLU A 260 2.27 8.59 13.58
N PRO A 261 2.33 8.90 12.27
CA PRO A 261 3.55 8.85 11.45
C PRO A 261 4.74 9.60 12.05
N ALA A 262 4.54 10.80 12.56
CA ALA A 262 5.61 11.60 13.15
C ALA A 262 6.19 10.95 14.43
N VAL A 263 5.35 10.33 15.24
CA VAL A 263 5.77 9.61 16.45
C VAL A 263 6.53 8.33 16.08
N THR A 264 6.03 7.58 15.09
CA THR A 264 6.75 6.40 14.58
C THR A 264 8.12 6.79 14.01
N PHE A 265 8.18 7.90 13.25
CA PHE A 265 9.44 8.41 12.73
C PHE A 265 10.43 8.74 13.84
N ASP A 266 10.01 9.48 14.88
CA ASP A 266 10.84 9.82 16.03
C ASP A 266 11.41 8.58 16.73
N ILE A 267 10.55 7.63 17.06
CA ILE A 267 10.93 6.40 17.76
C ILE A 267 11.97 5.63 16.94
N LEU A 268 11.71 5.43 15.65
CA LEU A 268 12.62 4.69 14.77
C LEU A 268 13.93 5.46 14.55
N PHE A 269 13.85 6.79 14.39
CA PHE A 269 15.06 7.62 14.24
C PHE A 269 15.95 7.53 15.47
N ARG A 270 15.41 7.70 16.68
CA ARG A 270 16.16 7.61 17.93
C ARG A 270 16.71 6.22 18.20
N GLY A 271 15.90 5.18 17.94
CA GLY A 271 16.32 3.80 18.10
C GLY A 271 17.53 3.47 17.22
N LEU A 272 17.45 3.71 15.91
CA LEU A 272 18.54 3.48 14.97
C LEU A 272 19.75 4.39 15.24
N TRP A 273 19.53 5.65 15.68
CA TRP A 273 20.60 6.57 16.01
C TRP A 273 21.42 6.07 17.20
N ALA A 274 20.74 5.57 18.24
CA ALA A 274 21.36 4.97 19.42
C ALA A 274 22.10 3.67 19.08
N GLU A 275 21.55 2.78 18.26
CA GLU A 275 22.21 1.55 17.81
C GLU A 275 23.57 1.81 17.14
N THR A 276 23.70 2.95 16.46
CA THR A 276 24.95 3.37 15.84
C THR A 276 25.85 4.20 16.79
N GLY A 277 25.51 4.30 18.09
CA GLY A 277 26.27 5.02 19.11
C GLY A 277 26.08 6.54 19.05
N GLY A 278 24.95 7.02 18.50
CA GLY A 278 24.56 8.44 18.52
C GLY A 278 23.73 8.78 19.77
N THR A 279 23.69 10.05 20.15
CA THR A 279 22.78 10.59 21.17
C THR A 279 21.98 11.76 20.62
N LEU A 280 20.79 11.97 21.16
CA LEU A 280 19.91 13.09 20.88
C LEU A 280 19.26 13.51 22.21
N ASP A 281 19.68 14.66 22.72
CA ASP A 281 19.32 15.10 24.09
C ASP A 281 17.97 15.81 24.12
N GLY A 282 17.63 16.56 23.07
CA GLY A 282 16.39 17.32 22.97
C GLY A 282 15.15 16.47 22.70
N GLN A 283 14.02 17.15 22.63
CA GLN A 283 12.71 16.56 22.32
C GLN A 283 12.45 16.56 20.82
N THR A 284 11.45 15.81 20.37
CA THR A 284 10.91 15.92 19.01
C THR A 284 9.77 16.92 19.03
N VAL A 285 9.88 17.93 18.17
CA VAL A 285 8.92 19.04 18.11
C VAL A 285 8.52 19.32 16.65
N PRO A 286 7.28 19.76 16.40
CA PRO A 286 6.90 20.28 15.08
C PRO A 286 7.59 21.62 14.83
N GLY A 287 7.97 21.89 13.57
CA GLY A 287 8.54 23.15 13.16
C GLY A 287 8.61 23.29 11.66
N MET A 288 9.23 24.39 11.20
CA MET A 288 9.42 24.68 9.77
C MET A 288 10.90 24.60 9.44
N ALA A 289 11.21 24.05 8.28
CA ALA A 289 12.56 24.03 7.75
C ALA A 289 13.07 25.46 7.45
N PRO A 290 14.36 25.73 7.65
CA PRO A 290 14.97 27.00 7.25
C PRO A 290 14.87 27.23 5.73
N ASP A 291 14.76 28.51 5.33
CA ASP A 291 14.82 28.91 3.91
C ASP A 291 16.29 29.00 3.43
N THR A 292 17.04 27.94 3.62
CA THR A 292 18.43 27.77 3.21
C THR A 292 18.62 26.40 2.57
N PRO A 293 19.66 26.19 1.77
CA PRO A 293 19.93 24.85 1.24
C PRO A 293 20.11 23.82 2.37
N PRO A 294 19.55 22.60 2.23
CA PRO A 294 19.70 21.55 3.23
C PRO A 294 21.15 21.06 3.32
N LEU A 295 21.57 20.63 4.50
CA LEU A 295 22.83 19.92 4.73
C LEU A 295 22.86 18.57 3.99
N VAL A 296 21.73 17.89 3.99
CA VAL A 296 21.53 16.62 3.28
C VAL A 296 20.20 16.68 2.54
N ARG A 297 20.23 16.31 1.26
CA ARG A 297 19.05 16.00 0.46
C ARG A 297 19.07 14.51 0.16
N PHE A 298 18.28 13.75 0.90
CA PHE A 298 18.24 12.31 0.77
C PHE A 298 17.14 11.89 -0.19
N GLU A 299 17.50 11.20 -1.28
CA GLU A 299 16.58 10.81 -2.33
C GLU A 299 16.13 9.36 -2.16
N SER A 300 14.86 9.08 -2.44
CA SER A 300 14.29 7.73 -2.49
C SER A 300 14.81 6.93 -3.68
N PRO A 301 14.59 5.61 -3.72
CA PRO A 301 14.62 4.87 -4.98
C PRO A 301 13.59 5.42 -5.97
N PRO A 302 13.74 5.17 -7.29
CA PRO A 302 12.79 5.61 -8.31
C PRO A 302 11.35 5.17 -8.06
N LEU A 303 10.38 5.90 -8.64
CA LEU A 303 8.94 5.60 -8.57
C LEU A 303 8.61 4.14 -8.90
N THR A 304 9.31 3.53 -9.85
CA THR A 304 9.09 2.13 -10.24
C THR A 304 9.28 1.15 -9.08
N ASN A 305 10.19 1.42 -8.15
CA ASN A 305 10.36 0.62 -6.93
C ASN A 305 9.14 0.75 -6.01
N ALA A 306 8.66 1.98 -5.79
CA ALA A 306 7.47 2.23 -5.00
C ALA A 306 6.24 1.56 -5.61
N LEU A 307 6.06 1.63 -6.94
CA LEU A 307 4.94 0.99 -7.65
C LEU A 307 4.97 -0.53 -7.49
N THR A 308 6.15 -1.13 -7.53
CA THR A 308 6.31 -2.57 -7.34
C THR A 308 5.85 -2.99 -5.95
N LEU A 309 6.31 -2.32 -4.90
CA LEU A 309 5.91 -2.60 -3.52
C LEU A 309 4.42 -2.34 -3.29
N LEU A 310 3.93 -1.20 -3.76
CA LEU A 310 2.55 -0.75 -3.62
C LEU A 310 1.56 -1.73 -4.27
N ASN A 311 1.82 -2.19 -5.49
CA ASN A 311 0.90 -3.06 -6.22
C ASN A 311 1.03 -4.53 -5.81
N LYS A 312 2.27 -5.07 -5.71
CA LYS A 312 2.49 -6.48 -5.35
C LYS A 312 2.00 -6.82 -3.95
N TYR A 313 2.20 -5.92 -2.98
CA TYR A 313 1.75 -6.12 -1.59
C TYR A 313 0.47 -5.36 -1.24
N SER A 314 -0.08 -4.61 -2.20
CA SER A 314 -1.31 -3.83 -2.02
C SER A 314 -1.21 -2.79 -0.88
N ASN A 315 -0.07 -2.13 -0.73
CA ASN A 315 0.20 -1.20 0.36
C ASN A 315 -0.65 0.08 0.22
N ASN A 316 -1.51 0.33 1.22
CA ASN A 316 -2.43 1.47 1.20
C ASN A 316 -1.71 2.78 1.52
N LEU A 317 -0.82 2.78 2.53
CA LEU A 317 -0.10 3.97 2.94
C LEU A 317 0.74 4.51 1.78
N MET A 318 1.54 3.65 1.12
CA MET A 318 2.32 4.06 -0.05
C MET A 318 1.43 4.65 -1.15
N THR A 319 0.25 4.07 -1.37
CA THR A 319 -0.66 4.56 -2.40
C THR A 319 -1.26 5.91 -2.04
N ARG A 320 -1.64 6.11 -0.77
CA ARG A 320 -2.15 7.39 -0.26
C ARG A 320 -1.10 8.49 -0.36
N ASN A 321 0.17 8.21 0.01
CA ASN A 321 1.27 9.14 -0.16
C ASN A 321 1.49 9.49 -1.64
N LEU A 322 1.50 8.50 -2.53
CA LEU A 322 1.60 8.71 -3.98
C LEU A 322 0.46 9.56 -4.52
N PHE A 323 -0.78 9.30 -4.09
CA PHE A 323 -1.95 10.08 -4.47
C PHE A 323 -1.84 11.56 -4.04
N LEU A 324 -1.32 11.81 -2.84
CA LEU A 324 -1.05 13.15 -2.34
C LEU A 324 0.09 13.82 -3.11
N THR A 325 1.16 13.08 -3.41
CA THR A 325 2.27 13.56 -4.25
C THR A 325 1.77 14.03 -5.61
N LEU A 326 0.88 13.27 -6.26
CA LEU A 326 0.27 13.69 -7.54
C LEU A 326 -0.42 15.05 -7.43
N GLY A 327 -1.12 15.27 -6.31
CA GLY A 327 -1.77 16.55 -6.02
C GLY A 327 -0.78 17.69 -5.80
N ALA A 328 0.29 17.45 -5.04
CA ALA A 328 1.32 18.45 -4.77
C ALA A 328 2.09 18.83 -6.03
N GLU A 329 2.50 17.87 -6.85
CA GLU A 329 3.22 18.12 -8.08
C GLU A 329 2.38 18.86 -9.13
N ALA A 330 1.06 18.58 -9.18
CA ALA A 330 0.17 19.25 -10.13
C ALA A 330 -0.26 20.66 -9.68
N TYR A 331 -0.39 20.91 -8.36
CA TYR A 331 -1.05 22.12 -7.83
C TYR A 331 -0.27 22.81 -6.70
N GLY A 332 0.94 22.38 -6.43
CA GLY A 332 1.80 22.91 -5.36
C GLY A 332 1.46 22.38 -3.96
N ALA A 333 2.45 22.44 -3.05
CA ALA A 333 2.24 22.15 -1.62
C ALA A 333 1.33 23.21 -0.95
N PRO A 334 0.65 22.86 0.15
CA PRO A 334 0.56 21.54 0.73
C PRO A 334 -0.30 20.59 -0.12
N ALA A 335 0.04 19.30 -0.12
CA ALA A 335 -0.78 18.26 -0.72
C ALA A 335 -2.06 18.06 0.09
N THR A 336 -3.19 17.94 -0.61
CA THR A 336 -4.49 17.61 0.00
C THR A 336 -5.15 16.47 -0.76
N LEU A 337 -6.12 15.80 -0.16
CA LEU A 337 -6.90 14.75 -0.82
C LEU A 337 -7.63 15.29 -2.07
N ASP A 338 -8.15 16.52 -1.99
CA ASP A 338 -8.81 17.18 -3.14
C ASP A 338 -7.85 17.40 -4.31
N LYS A 339 -6.65 17.94 -4.05
CA LYS A 339 -5.62 18.12 -5.08
C LYS A 339 -5.25 16.79 -5.74
N GLY A 340 -5.10 15.71 -4.96
CA GLY A 340 -4.84 14.37 -5.47
C GLY A 340 -5.97 13.87 -6.39
N ALA A 341 -7.22 14.00 -5.95
CA ALA A 341 -8.39 13.59 -6.73
C ALA A 341 -8.51 14.40 -8.03
N ARG A 342 -8.23 15.71 -8.00
CA ARG A 342 -8.23 16.59 -9.18
C ARG A 342 -7.12 16.21 -10.17
N ALA A 343 -5.90 15.95 -9.68
CA ALA A 343 -4.77 15.55 -10.51
C ALA A 343 -5.07 14.25 -11.26
N VAL A 344 -5.54 13.23 -10.54
CA VAL A 344 -5.92 11.94 -11.13
C VAL A 344 -7.04 12.10 -12.17
N ARG A 345 -8.09 12.85 -11.84
CA ARG A 345 -9.22 13.07 -12.75
C ARG A 345 -8.81 13.83 -14.02
N ALA A 346 -7.94 14.82 -13.89
CA ALA A 346 -7.43 15.62 -15.00
C ALA A 346 -6.62 14.75 -15.99
N ASP A 347 -5.67 13.94 -15.51
CA ASP A 347 -4.87 13.05 -16.35
C ASP A 347 -5.73 12.01 -17.08
N LEU A 348 -6.66 11.35 -16.38
CA LEU A 348 -7.57 10.39 -17.01
C LEU A 348 -8.42 11.04 -18.10
N THR A 349 -8.95 12.24 -17.84
CA THR A 349 -9.77 12.97 -18.82
C THR A 349 -8.94 13.36 -20.05
N GLN A 350 -7.73 13.85 -19.86
CA GLN A 350 -6.81 14.20 -20.95
C GLN A 350 -6.51 13.00 -21.86
N ARG A 351 -6.49 11.79 -21.27
CA ARG A 351 -6.24 10.53 -22.01
C ARG A 351 -7.51 9.89 -22.57
N GLY A 352 -8.66 10.54 -22.46
CA GLY A 352 -9.93 10.02 -22.96
C GLY A 352 -10.50 8.85 -22.16
N ILE A 353 -10.01 8.63 -20.92
CA ILE A 353 -10.53 7.60 -20.01
C ILE A 353 -11.72 8.18 -19.27
N SER A 354 -12.84 7.44 -19.26
CA SER A 354 -14.08 7.92 -18.67
C SER A 354 -13.98 8.15 -17.16
N THR A 355 -14.24 9.38 -16.73
CA THR A 355 -14.30 9.76 -15.31
C THR A 355 -15.73 9.96 -14.79
N ARG A 356 -16.75 9.69 -15.61
CA ARG A 356 -18.18 9.95 -15.30
C ARG A 356 -18.68 9.22 -14.05
N LYS A 357 -18.16 8.04 -13.79
CA LYS A 357 -18.51 7.19 -12.62
C LYS A 357 -17.38 7.09 -11.61
N LEU A 358 -16.33 7.91 -11.76
CA LEU A 358 -15.18 7.89 -10.88
C LEU A 358 -15.48 8.72 -9.62
N VAL A 359 -15.38 8.08 -8.47
CA VAL A 359 -15.35 8.72 -7.14
C VAL A 359 -14.02 8.36 -6.50
N LEU A 360 -13.26 9.37 -6.13
CA LEU A 360 -11.96 9.24 -5.47
C LEU A 360 -12.03 9.83 -4.07
N GLU A 361 -11.49 9.13 -3.10
CA GLU A 361 -11.31 9.59 -1.73
C GLU A 361 -9.81 9.68 -1.39
N ASN A 362 -9.08 8.59 -1.56
CA ASN A 362 -7.68 8.49 -1.16
C ASN A 362 -6.78 7.73 -2.17
N GLY A 363 -7.35 7.28 -3.28
CA GLY A 363 -6.66 6.59 -4.38
C GLY A 363 -6.18 5.18 -4.07
N SER A 364 -6.36 4.67 -2.85
CA SER A 364 -5.87 3.34 -2.46
C SER A 364 -6.91 2.23 -2.58
N GLY A 365 -8.19 2.59 -2.65
CA GLY A 365 -9.30 1.63 -2.62
C GLY A 365 -9.69 1.16 -1.23
N LEU A 366 -9.00 1.59 -0.16
CA LEU A 366 -9.48 1.42 1.21
C LEU A 366 -10.48 2.55 1.51
N SER A 367 -11.68 2.39 0.99
CA SER A 367 -12.73 3.39 0.99
C SER A 367 -14.10 2.73 0.84
N ARG A 368 -15.11 3.28 1.55
CA ARG A 368 -16.49 2.87 1.37
C ARG A 368 -17.17 3.59 0.19
N ILE A 369 -16.62 4.73 -0.23
CA ILE A 369 -17.23 5.60 -1.23
C ILE A 369 -16.55 5.59 -2.60
N GLU A 370 -15.29 5.13 -2.72
CA GLU A 370 -14.62 5.06 -4.03
C GLU A 370 -15.40 4.19 -5.01
N ARG A 371 -15.52 4.68 -6.25
CA ARG A 371 -16.26 4.03 -7.33
C ARG A 371 -15.54 4.21 -8.66
N ILE A 372 -15.61 3.19 -9.50
CA ILE A 372 -15.19 3.25 -10.90
C ILE A 372 -15.97 2.19 -11.68
N SER A 373 -16.14 2.38 -12.98
CA SER A 373 -16.74 1.36 -13.85
C SER A 373 -15.68 0.38 -14.39
N ALA A 374 -16.10 -0.87 -14.64
CA ALA A 374 -15.23 -1.86 -15.27
C ALA A 374 -14.78 -1.41 -16.69
N GLY A 375 -15.64 -0.69 -17.40
CA GLY A 375 -15.32 -0.10 -18.70
C GLY A 375 -14.20 0.95 -18.59
N ALA A 376 -14.24 1.84 -17.60
CA ALA A 376 -13.19 2.83 -17.38
C ALA A 376 -11.84 2.19 -16.99
N LEU A 377 -11.86 1.16 -16.13
CA LEU A 377 -10.65 0.39 -15.82
C LEU A 377 -10.09 -0.32 -17.04
N ASN A 378 -10.96 -0.88 -17.89
CA ASN A 378 -10.53 -1.49 -19.15
C ASN A 378 -9.90 -0.48 -20.11
N GLN A 379 -10.49 0.73 -20.23
CA GLN A 379 -9.91 1.83 -21.01
C GLN A 379 -8.52 2.19 -20.47
N LEU A 380 -8.35 2.27 -19.16
CA LEU A 380 -7.07 2.53 -18.53
C LEU A 380 -6.04 1.44 -18.85
N LEU A 381 -6.39 0.16 -18.69
CA LEU A 381 -5.50 -0.96 -18.99
C LEU A 381 -5.04 -0.94 -20.46
N ARG A 382 -5.96 -0.66 -21.39
CA ARG A 382 -5.63 -0.53 -22.82
C ARG A 382 -4.77 0.69 -23.10
N ALA A 383 -5.00 1.81 -22.42
CA ALA A 383 -4.14 3.00 -22.53
C ALA A 383 -2.74 2.73 -21.98
N ALA A 384 -2.63 2.03 -20.85
CA ALA A 384 -1.36 1.61 -20.28
C ALA A 384 -0.58 0.68 -21.24
N TYR A 385 -1.26 -0.29 -21.86
CA TYR A 385 -0.64 -1.21 -22.82
C TYR A 385 -0.07 -0.48 -24.05
N ARG A 386 -0.71 0.59 -24.49
CA ARG A 386 -0.25 1.42 -25.62
C ARG A 386 0.82 2.45 -25.22
N SER A 387 1.07 2.61 -23.93
CA SER A 387 2.06 3.55 -23.42
C SER A 387 3.49 3.01 -23.57
N PRO A 388 4.49 3.87 -23.85
CA PRO A 388 5.89 3.47 -23.79
C PRO A 388 6.33 3.01 -22.38
N LEU A 389 5.54 3.30 -21.34
CA LEU A 389 5.79 2.92 -19.94
C LEU A 389 5.03 1.63 -19.55
N PHE A 390 4.59 0.85 -20.53
CA PHE A 390 3.82 -0.37 -20.25
C PHE A 390 4.62 -1.40 -19.45
N ALA A 391 5.89 -1.57 -19.77
CA ALA A 391 6.74 -2.54 -19.09
C ALA A 391 6.86 -2.27 -17.59
N GLU A 392 7.03 -1.01 -17.19
CA GLU A 392 7.10 -0.57 -15.80
C GLU A 392 5.75 -0.76 -15.09
N PHE A 393 4.65 -0.45 -15.80
CA PHE A 393 3.31 -0.63 -15.24
C PHE A 393 2.99 -2.11 -15.01
N GLU A 394 3.23 -2.97 -16.01
CA GLU A 394 2.96 -4.40 -15.92
C GLU A 394 3.84 -5.10 -14.89
N ALA A 395 5.15 -4.80 -14.87
CA ALA A 395 6.12 -5.39 -13.94
C ALA A 395 5.76 -5.13 -12.47
N ALA A 396 5.08 -4.02 -12.19
CA ALA A 396 4.60 -3.69 -10.85
C ALA A 396 3.43 -4.57 -10.38
N LEU A 397 2.73 -5.28 -11.28
CA LEU A 397 1.55 -6.07 -10.93
C LEU A 397 1.93 -7.44 -10.35
N PRO A 398 1.13 -8.00 -9.41
CA PRO A 398 1.28 -9.38 -8.95
C PRO A 398 1.13 -10.39 -10.09
N ILE A 399 1.99 -11.42 -10.09
CA ILE A 399 1.97 -12.51 -11.07
C ILE A 399 1.25 -13.73 -10.46
N ALA A 400 0.30 -14.28 -11.19
CA ALA A 400 -0.48 -15.44 -10.75
C ALA A 400 0.42 -16.62 -10.38
N ALA A 401 0.19 -17.21 -9.19
CA ALA A 401 0.93 -18.32 -8.59
C ALA A 401 2.43 -18.06 -8.32
N THR A 402 2.92 -16.82 -8.51
CA THR A 402 4.35 -16.50 -8.44
C THR A 402 4.66 -15.56 -7.28
N ASP A 403 4.05 -14.37 -7.25
CA ASP A 403 4.42 -13.35 -6.28
C ASP A 403 3.24 -12.51 -5.75
N GLY A 404 3.56 -11.59 -4.86
CA GLY A 404 2.64 -10.63 -4.29
C GLY A 404 1.37 -11.27 -3.72
N THR A 405 0.24 -10.57 -3.85
CA THR A 405 -1.08 -11.05 -3.39
C THR A 405 -1.59 -12.27 -4.15
N LEU A 406 -0.95 -12.64 -5.26
CA LEU A 406 -1.29 -13.80 -6.07
C LEU A 406 -0.40 -15.03 -5.85
N LYS A 407 0.66 -14.94 -5.03
CA LYS A 407 1.63 -16.03 -4.79
C LYS A 407 1.00 -17.39 -4.47
N ARG A 408 -0.13 -17.39 -3.75
CA ARG A 408 -0.84 -18.61 -3.34
C ARG A 408 -2.13 -18.86 -4.14
N ARG A 409 -2.46 -17.98 -5.12
CA ARG A 409 -3.67 -18.06 -5.94
C ARG A 409 -3.33 -18.56 -7.32
N PHE A 410 -4.28 -19.23 -7.96
CA PHE A 410 -4.16 -19.80 -9.32
C PHE A 410 -3.09 -20.89 -9.48
N ARG A 411 -2.62 -21.50 -8.40
CA ARG A 411 -1.72 -22.66 -8.48
C ARG A 411 -2.42 -23.82 -9.21
N GLY A 412 -1.72 -24.45 -10.15
CA GLY A 412 -2.27 -25.51 -10.98
C GLY A 412 -3.27 -25.04 -12.04
N SER A 413 -3.47 -23.74 -12.19
CA SER A 413 -4.30 -23.16 -13.25
C SER A 413 -3.47 -22.86 -14.51
N PRO A 414 -4.08 -22.91 -15.71
CA PRO A 414 -3.41 -22.51 -16.96
C PRO A 414 -2.86 -21.08 -17.00
N VAL A 415 -3.36 -20.19 -16.11
CA VAL A 415 -2.90 -18.79 -16.01
C VAL A 415 -1.74 -18.60 -15.02
N ALA A 416 -1.25 -19.66 -14.37
CA ALA A 416 -0.08 -19.60 -13.50
C ALA A 416 1.13 -19.06 -14.28
N GLY A 417 1.75 -17.99 -13.79
CA GLY A 417 2.85 -17.29 -14.45
C GLY A 417 2.50 -16.47 -15.68
N LYS A 418 1.21 -16.47 -16.12
CA LYS A 418 0.74 -15.83 -17.36
C LYS A 418 -0.26 -14.70 -17.13
N ALA A 419 -0.54 -14.36 -15.89
CA ALA A 419 -1.48 -13.31 -15.55
C ALA A 419 -0.85 -12.32 -14.59
N HIS A 420 -0.88 -11.04 -14.94
CA HIS A 420 -0.41 -9.90 -14.18
C HIS A 420 -1.62 -9.11 -13.69
N LEU A 421 -2.04 -9.34 -12.44
CA LEU A 421 -3.35 -8.90 -11.97
C LEU A 421 -3.27 -8.23 -10.61
N LYS A 422 -3.91 -7.07 -10.48
CA LYS A 422 -4.16 -6.42 -9.20
C LYS A 422 -5.44 -6.95 -8.59
N THR A 423 -5.38 -7.33 -7.31
CA THR A 423 -6.54 -7.78 -6.52
C THR A 423 -7.11 -6.64 -5.67
N GLY A 424 -8.41 -6.71 -5.41
CA GLY A 424 -9.10 -5.86 -4.43
C GLY A 424 -10.00 -6.71 -3.53
N THR A 425 -10.00 -6.44 -2.23
CA THR A 425 -10.87 -7.12 -1.27
C THR A 425 -11.25 -6.14 -0.15
N LEU A 426 -12.54 -6.00 0.11
CA LEU A 426 -13.13 -5.45 1.32
C LEU A 426 -14.18 -6.46 1.83
N ARG A 427 -14.87 -6.14 2.91
CA ARG A 427 -15.92 -7.04 3.46
C ARG A 427 -16.89 -7.51 2.38
N ASP A 428 -17.43 -6.57 1.60
CA ASP A 428 -18.48 -6.81 0.61
C ASP A 428 -18.00 -6.61 -0.82
N VAL A 429 -16.68 -6.64 -1.04
CA VAL A 429 -16.05 -6.37 -2.34
C VAL A 429 -14.99 -7.40 -2.67
N SER A 430 -15.09 -7.95 -3.88
CA SER A 430 -14.01 -8.72 -4.51
C SER A 430 -13.75 -8.17 -5.91
N ALA A 431 -12.52 -7.83 -6.19
CA ALA A 431 -12.14 -7.23 -7.47
C ALA A 431 -10.83 -7.81 -8.01
N LEU A 432 -10.70 -7.80 -9.33
CA LEU A 432 -9.50 -8.24 -10.05
C LEU A 432 -9.41 -7.46 -11.37
N ALA A 433 -8.22 -6.92 -11.69
CA ALA A 433 -7.99 -6.31 -12.98
C ALA A 433 -6.51 -6.38 -13.40
N GLY A 434 -6.26 -6.44 -14.71
CA GLY A 434 -4.93 -6.48 -15.30
C GLY A 434 -4.89 -7.24 -16.61
N TYR A 435 -3.80 -7.97 -16.85
CA TYR A 435 -3.50 -8.63 -18.12
C TYR A 435 -3.40 -10.14 -17.96
N VAL A 436 -3.81 -10.87 -18.99
CA VAL A 436 -3.72 -12.33 -19.06
C VAL A 436 -3.27 -12.75 -20.44
N ASP A 437 -2.25 -13.60 -20.53
CA ASP A 437 -1.89 -14.29 -21.76
C ASP A 437 -2.81 -15.51 -21.93
N ALA A 438 -3.71 -15.43 -22.90
CA ALA A 438 -4.69 -16.48 -23.19
C ALA A 438 -4.03 -17.70 -23.84
N ALA A 439 -4.73 -18.85 -23.81
CA ALA A 439 -4.21 -20.10 -24.36
C ALA A 439 -4.00 -20.05 -25.90
N ASP A 440 -4.70 -19.20 -26.59
CA ASP A 440 -4.58 -18.96 -28.04
C ASP A 440 -3.45 -17.97 -28.41
N GLY A 441 -2.64 -17.54 -27.42
CA GLY A 441 -1.52 -16.62 -27.59
C GLY A 441 -1.91 -15.14 -27.59
N ARG A 442 -3.20 -14.81 -27.54
CA ARG A 442 -3.63 -13.40 -27.43
C ARG A 442 -3.46 -12.90 -26.00
N ARG A 443 -3.06 -11.64 -25.87
CA ARG A 443 -3.07 -10.94 -24.60
C ARG A 443 -4.39 -10.18 -24.43
N VAL A 444 -5.01 -10.36 -23.27
CA VAL A 444 -6.30 -9.73 -22.95
C VAL A 444 -6.20 -8.86 -21.70
N SER A 445 -6.92 -7.75 -21.70
CA SER A 445 -7.26 -7.04 -20.46
C SER A 445 -8.47 -7.71 -19.81
N VAL A 446 -8.42 -7.85 -18.49
CA VAL A 446 -9.49 -8.43 -17.68
C VAL A 446 -9.82 -7.48 -16.55
N VAL A 447 -11.09 -7.17 -16.39
CA VAL A 447 -11.64 -6.44 -15.25
C VAL A 447 -12.83 -7.19 -14.70
N MET A 448 -12.83 -7.44 -13.42
CA MET A 448 -13.96 -8.05 -12.70
C MET A 448 -14.15 -7.35 -11.36
N LEU A 449 -15.33 -6.81 -11.15
CA LEU A 449 -15.77 -6.17 -9.92
C LEU A 449 -17.02 -6.89 -9.40
N VAL A 450 -17.01 -7.28 -8.14
CA VAL A 450 -18.14 -7.89 -7.44
C VAL A 450 -18.37 -7.13 -6.15
N ASN A 451 -19.56 -6.55 -5.99
CA ASN A 451 -19.97 -5.86 -4.76
C ASN A 451 -21.21 -6.56 -4.20
N HIS A 452 -21.01 -7.44 -3.23
CA HIS A 452 -22.06 -8.23 -2.62
C HIS A 452 -21.72 -8.54 -1.17
N PRO A 453 -22.68 -8.35 -0.22
CA PRO A 453 -22.52 -8.65 1.21
C PRO A 453 -22.10 -10.08 1.53
#